data_b7bca25c245388fbcaf301a4603b86ce
#
_entry.id   b7bca25c245388fbcaf301a4603b86ce
#
_cell.length_a   1.000
_cell.length_b   1.000
_cell.length_c   1.000
_cell.angle_alpha   90.00
_cell.angle_beta   90.00
_cell.angle_gamma   90.00
#
_symmetry.space_group_name_H-M   'P 1'
#
loop_
_entity.id
_entity.type
_entity.pdbx_description
1 polymer ?
#
loop_
_entity_poly.entity_id
_entity_poly.type
_entity_poly.pdbx_seq_one_letter_code
_entity_poly.pdbx_strand_id
1 'polypeptide(L)'
;MIDTGDTAPALDLDTDAGGRASLAGKPSVVYFYPKDDTSGCTKEAQEFTVLAADFARAGVQVIGVSKDSVASHGKFRAKYDLGVTLAADPDGVACAAWGVWVEKSMYGRKYMGIERATFLVDAGGKVVRAWHKVKVPGHAAEVLAAAKGL
;
A
#
# COMPACT_ATOMS: atom_id res chain seq x y z
N MET A 1 -10.99 8.11 -7.67
CA MET A 1 -9.73 7.65 -7.06
C MET A 1 -8.84 8.85 -6.75
N ILE A 2 -8.17 8.82 -5.62
CA ILE A 2 -7.19 9.84 -5.26
C ILE A 2 -6.09 9.89 -6.32
N ASP A 3 -5.59 11.07 -6.64
CA ASP A 3 -4.59 11.27 -7.68
C ASP A 3 -3.56 12.33 -7.28
N THR A 4 -2.55 12.49 -8.12
CA THR A 4 -1.49 13.48 -7.93
C THR A 4 -2.10 14.89 -7.73
N GLY A 5 -1.64 15.57 -6.70
CA GLY A 5 -2.13 16.90 -6.32
C GLY A 5 -3.23 16.90 -5.28
N ASP A 6 -3.87 15.75 -5.03
CA ASP A 6 -4.92 15.66 -4.02
C ASP A 6 -4.33 15.64 -2.61
N THR A 7 -5.12 16.05 -1.63
CA THR A 7 -4.83 15.81 -0.22
C THR A 7 -5.15 14.35 0.09
N ALA A 8 -4.18 13.63 0.64
CA ALA A 8 -4.39 12.24 1.03
C ALA A 8 -5.42 12.15 2.16
N PRO A 9 -6.40 11.22 2.07
CA PRO A 9 -7.30 10.96 3.19
C PRO A 9 -6.51 10.50 4.42
N ALA A 10 -7.05 10.77 5.60
CA ALA A 10 -6.45 10.26 6.84
C ALA A 10 -6.33 8.74 6.80
N LEU A 11 -5.24 8.22 7.35
CA LEU A 11 -5.00 6.80 7.49
C LEU A 11 -4.79 6.50 8.97
N ASP A 12 -5.61 5.61 9.51
CA ASP A 12 -5.53 5.19 10.91
C ASP A 12 -6.04 3.75 11.01
N LEU A 13 -5.13 2.80 10.83
CA LEU A 13 -5.46 1.38 10.72
C LEU A 13 -4.58 0.54 11.64
N ASP A 14 -5.13 -0.56 12.15
CA ASP A 14 -4.37 -1.53 12.93
C ASP A 14 -3.31 -2.22 12.05
N THR A 15 -2.14 -2.49 12.64
CA THR A 15 -1.09 -3.25 11.99
C THR A 15 -0.90 -4.61 12.64
N ASP A 16 -0.26 -5.52 11.93
CA ASP A 16 0.09 -6.85 12.45
C ASP A 16 1.15 -6.79 13.56
N ALA A 17 1.87 -5.68 13.66
CA ALA A 17 2.89 -5.46 14.69
C ALA A 17 2.32 -4.94 16.03
N GLY A 18 0.99 -4.81 16.13
CA GLY A 18 0.32 -4.35 17.34
C GLY A 18 0.20 -2.84 17.49
N GLY A 19 0.65 -2.07 16.49
CA GLY A 19 0.53 -0.61 16.46
C GLY A 19 -0.51 -0.14 15.46
N ARG A 20 -0.50 1.18 15.19
CA ARG A 20 -1.38 1.82 14.22
C ARG A 20 -0.55 2.37 13.07
N ALA A 21 -1.04 2.19 11.85
CA ALA A 21 -0.49 2.84 10.66
C ALA A 21 -1.15 4.21 10.50
N SER A 22 -0.32 5.24 10.33
CA SER A 22 -0.77 6.63 10.18
C SER A 22 0.20 7.38 9.29
N LEU A 23 -0.29 8.36 8.54
CA LEU A 23 0.57 9.26 7.78
C LEU A 23 1.30 10.24 8.71
N ALA A 24 0.62 10.77 9.71
CA ALA A 24 1.14 11.55 10.86
C ALA A 24 2.27 12.54 10.52
N GLY A 25 2.17 13.27 9.41
CA GLY A 25 3.19 14.24 8.98
C GLY A 25 4.47 13.61 8.45
N LYS A 26 4.48 12.32 8.16
CA LYS A 26 5.64 11.59 7.62
C LYS A 26 5.49 11.37 6.12
N PRO A 27 6.56 11.57 5.33
CA PRO A 27 6.56 11.11 3.94
C PRO A 27 6.25 9.62 3.89
N SER A 28 5.32 9.23 3.03
CA SER A 28 4.79 7.86 3.04
C SER A 28 4.56 7.32 1.63
N VAL A 29 4.82 6.04 1.47
CA VAL A 29 4.29 5.23 0.38
C VAL A 29 3.13 4.42 0.95
N VAL A 30 1.94 4.56 0.37
CA VAL A 30 0.78 3.75 0.71
C VAL A 30 0.43 2.94 -0.52
N TYR A 31 0.57 1.62 -0.45
CA TYR A 31 0.17 0.78 -1.57
C TYR A 31 -0.98 -0.14 -1.17
N PHE A 32 -1.99 -0.20 -2.04
CA PHE A 32 -3.18 -1.03 -1.86
C PHE A 32 -3.04 -2.28 -2.73
N TYR A 33 -3.35 -3.43 -2.15
CA TYR A 33 -3.26 -4.71 -2.85
C TYR A 33 -4.45 -5.60 -2.53
N PRO A 34 -4.86 -6.51 -3.45
CA PRO A 34 -6.10 -7.26 -3.30
C PRO A 34 -6.15 -8.23 -2.13
N LYS A 35 -5.10 -9.03 -1.90
CA LYS A 35 -5.20 -10.11 -0.92
C LYS A 35 -3.83 -10.67 -0.53
N ASP A 36 -3.64 -10.91 0.78
CA ASP A 36 -2.46 -11.56 1.32
C ASP A 36 -2.23 -12.93 0.68
N ASP A 37 -0.95 -13.26 0.53
CA ASP A 37 -0.48 -14.59 0.09
C ASP A 37 -1.00 -15.02 -1.29
N THR A 38 -1.29 -14.06 -2.16
CA THR A 38 -1.49 -14.30 -3.59
C THR A 38 -0.19 -13.98 -4.33
N SER A 39 0.02 -14.55 -5.53
CA SER A 39 1.32 -14.47 -6.20
C SER A 39 1.79 -13.04 -6.47
N GLY A 40 0.94 -12.19 -7.01
CA GLY A 40 1.28 -10.79 -7.32
C GLY A 40 1.48 -9.96 -6.07
N CYS A 41 0.64 -10.13 -5.06
CA CYS A 41 0.74 -9.37 -3.80
C CYS A 41 1.96 -9.79 -3.00
N THR A 42 2.32 -11.06 -3.02
CA THR A 42 3.55 -11.57 -2.39
C THR A 42 4.78 -10.98 -3.06
N LYS A 43 4.82 -10.98 -4.38
CA LYS A 43 5.92 -10.41 -5.15
C LYS A 43 6.10 -8.93 -4.88
N GLU A 44 5.00 -8.18 -4.85
CA GLU A 44 5.03 -6.74 -4.55
C GLU A 44 5.59 -6.48 -3.15
N ALA A 45 5.09 -7.18 -2.15
CA ALA A 45 5.57 -7.05 -0.78
C ALA A 45 7.06 -7.42 -0.64
N GLN A 46 7.50 -8.45 -1.35
CA GLN A 46 8.92 -8.86 -1.38
C GLN A 46 9.80 -7.81 -2.05
N GLU A 47 9.38 -7.22 -3.15
CA GLU A 47 10.13 -6.16 -3.84
C GLU A 47 10.27 -4.93 -2.96
N PHE A 48 9.20 -4.49 -2.27
CA PHE A 48 9.30 -3.41 -1.28
C PHE A 48 10.17 -3.79 -0.10
N THR A 49 10.12 -5.02 0.35
CA THR A 49 10.94 -5.51 1.48
C THR A 49 12.43 -5.44 1.15
N VAL A 50 12.82 -5.84 -0.05
CA VAL A 50 14.22 -5.74 -0.51
C VAL A 50 14.72 -4.29 -0.46
N LEU A 51 13.86 -3.33 -0.72
CA LEU A 51 14.19 -1.90 -0.74
C LEU A 51 13.88 -1.17 0.58
N ALA A 52 13.44 -1.88 1.62
CA ALA A 52 12.99 -1.27 2.88
C ALA A 52 14.05 -0.36 3.51
N ALA A 53 15.32 -0.77 3.51
CA ALA A 53 16.40 0.04 4.06
C ALA A 53 16.62 1.33 3.25
N ASP A 54 16.46 1.26 1.93
CA ASP A 54 16.60 2.43 1.05
C ASP A 54 15.47 3.43 1.28
N PHE A 55 14.23 2.95 1.45
CA PHE A 55 13.11 3.81 1.82
C PHE A 55 13.34 4.48 3.18
N ALA A 56 13.82 3.71 4.17
CA ALA A 56 14.11 4.25 5.51
C ALA A 56 15.19 5.34 5.44
N ARG A 57 16.24 5.14 4.65
CA ARG A 57 17.28 6.16 4.44
C ARG A 57 16.73 7.42 3.76
N ALA A 58 15.74 7.28 2.91
CA ALA A 58 15.06 8.42 2.29
C ALA A 58 14.05 9.11 3.24
N GLY A 59 13.85 8.57 4.44
CA GLY A 59 12.89 9.11 5.41
C GLY A 59 11.43 8.81 5.05
N VAL A 60 11.18 7.79 4.26
CA VAL A 60 9.84 7.45 3.74
C VAL A 60 9.39 6.12 4.32
N GLN A 61 8.23 6.10 4.99
CA GLN A 61 7.63 4.86 5.44
C GLN A 61 6.86 4.17 4.31
N VAL A 62 6.80 2.84 4.34
CA VAL A 62 6.05 2.05 3.36
C VAL A 62 4.95 1.27 4.07
N ILE A 63 3.71 1.51 3.68
CA ILE A 63 2.52 0.90 4.26
C ILE A 63 1.74 0.17 3.17
N GLY A 64 1.60 -1.15 3.33
CA GLY A 64 0.72 -1.95 2.48
C GLY A 64 -0.66 -2.08 3.14
N VAL A 65 -1.71 -1.92 2.37
CA VAL A 65 -3.10 -1.95 2.86
C VAL A 65 -3.92 -2.94 2.05
N SER A 66 -4.63 -3.80 2.74
CA SER A 66 -5.66 -4.65 2.15
C SER A 66 -6.82 -4.84 3.14
N LYS A 67 -7.87 -5.51 2.71
CA LYS A 67 -9.02 -5.84 3.58
C LYS A 67 -8.78 -7.08 4.43
N ASP A 68 -7.61 -7.70 4.32
CA ASP A 68 -7.27 -8.83 5.16
C ASP A 68 -7.14 -8.40 6.63
N SER A 69 -7.34 -9.36 7.53
CA SER A 69 -7.26 -9.12 8.96
C SER A 69 -5.83 -8.94 9.45
N VAL A 70 -5.67 -8.40 10.66
CA VAL A 70 -4.37 -8.33 11.35
C VAL A 70 -3.76 -9.73 11.47
N ALA A 71 -4.56 -10.75 11.77
CA ALA A 71 -4.08 -12.14 11.88
C ALA A 71 -3.55 -12.66 10.54
N SER A 72 -4.25 -12.38 9.45
CA SER A 72 -3.81 -12.73 8.09
C SER A 72 -2.48 -12.05 7.75
N HIS A 73 -2.38 -10.76 8.03
CA HIS A 73 -1.14 -10.00 7.81
C HIS A 73 0.03 -10.57 8.60
N GLY A 74 -0.19 -11.00 9.84
CA GLY A 74 0.85 -11.63 10.66
C GLY A 74 1.37 -12.93 10.04
N LYS A 75 0.48 -13.77 9.53
CA LYS A 75 0.84 -15.01 8.83
C LYS A 75 1.59 -14.73 7.53
N PHE A 76 1.14 -13.75 6.77
CA PHE A 76 1.76 -13.33 5.52
C PHE A 76 3.19 -12.83 5.76
N ARG A 77 3.36 -11.95 6.75
CA ARG A 77 4.68 -11.46 7.16
C ARG A 77 5.62 -12.60 7.54
N ALA A 78 5.15 -13.49 8.39
CA ALA A 78 5.98 -14.60 8.90
C ALA A 78 6.40 -15.56 7.79
N LYS A 79 5.49 -15.85 6.86
CA LYS A 79 5.74 -16.78 5.76
C LYS A 79 6.83 -16.27 4.81
N TYR A 80 6.89 -14.97 4.55
CA TYR A 80 7.80 -14.39 3.57
C TYR A 80 8.82 -13.42 4.16
N ASP A 81 8.89 -13.31 5.47
CA ASP A 81 9.81 -12.40 6.18
C ASP A 81 9.72 -10.96 5.64
N LEU A 82 8.50 -10.43 5.63
CA LEU A 82 8.25 -9.11 5.04
C LEU A 82 8.71 -7.97 5.95
N GLY A 83 9.33 -6.96 5.36
CA GLY A 83 9.87 -5.79 6.05
C GLY A 83 9.05 -4.51 5.91
N VAL A 84 7.85 -4.58 5.32
CA VAL A 84 6.95 -3.42 5.20
C VAL A 84 5.89 -3.44 6.30
N THR A 85 5.32 -2.27 6.61
CA THR A 85 4.16 -2.21 7.50
C THR A 85 2.93 -2.74 6.76
N LEU A 86 2.21 -3.68 7.37
CA LEU A 86 0.97 -4.20 6.83
C LEU A 86 -0.20 -3.70 7.68
N ALA A 87 -1.09 -2.92 7.07
CA ALA A 87 -2.23 -2.31 7.72
C ALA A 87 -3.53 -2.99 7.30
N ALA A 88 -4.40 -3.26 8.26
CA ALA A 88 -5.65 -3.98 8.05
C ALA A 88 -6.81 -3.00 7.88
N ASP A 89 -7.57 -3.15 6.79
CA ASP A 89 -8.76 -2.37 6.49
C ASP A 89 -9.96 -3.31 6.25
N PRO A 90 -10.33 -4.13 7.24
CA PRO A 90 -11.33 -5.20 7.04
C PRO A 90 -12.70 -4.66 6.61
N ASP A 91 -13.06 -3.46 7.04
CA ASP A 91 -14.33 -2.83 6.70
C ASP A 91 -14.28 -2.02 5.40
N GLY A 92 -13.10 -1.90 4.79
CA GLY A 92 -12.91 -1.20 3.52
C GLY A 92 -13.02 0.32 3.60
N VAL A 93 -12.89 0.91 4.78
CA VAL A 93 -13.00 2.36 4.97
C VAL A 93 -11.91 3.12 4.22
N ALA A 94 -10.66 2.71 4.38
CA ALA A 94 -9.54 3.32 3.66
C ALA A 94 -9.61 3.03 2.16
N CYS A 95 -9.94 1.80 1.78
CA CYS A 95 -10.09 1.45 0.36
C CYS A 95 -11.13 2.32 -0.33
N ALA A 96 -12.26 2.61 0.34
CA ALA A 96 -13.29 3.50 -0.19
C ALA A 96 -12.82 4.96 -0.23
N ALA A 97 -12.19 5.45 0.84
CA ALA A 97 -11.73 6.84 0.93
C ALA A 97 -10.66 7.18 -0.13
N TRP A 98 -9.76 6.23 -0.40
CA TRP A 98 -8.72 6.40 -1.41
C TRP A 98 -9.19 6.05 -2.83
N GLY A 99 -10.40 5.53 -2.96
CA GLY A 99 -11.02 5.25 -4.25
C GLY A 99 -10.50 3.99 -4.95
N VAL A 100 -9.89 3.06 -4.22
CA VAL A 100 -9.33 1.83 -4.79
C VAL A 100 -10.29 0.64 -4.75
N TRP A 101 -11.46 0.80 -4.14
CA TRP A 101 -12.52 -0.21 -4.11
C TRP A 101 -13.36 -0.04 -5.37
N VAL A 102 -13.17 -0.91 -6.35
CA VAL A 102 -13.69 -0.72 -7.71
C VAL A 102 -14.36 -1.99 -8.24
N GLU A 103 -15.21 -1.82 -9.25
CA GLU A 103 -15.76 -2.94 -9.98
C GLU A 103 -14.69 -3.55 -10.89
N LYS A 104 -14.52 -4.86 -10.79
CA LYS A 104 -13.63 -5.66 -11.62
C LYS A 104 -14.43 -6.67 -12.41
N SER A 105 -13.84 -7.18 -13.50
CA SER A 105 -14.44 -8.23 -14.31
C SER A 105 -13.43 -9.36 -14.53
N MET A 106 -13.90 -10.60 -14.38
CA MET A 106 -13.11 -11.80 -14.67
C MET A 106 -14.02 -12.85 -15.27
N TYR A 107 -13.68 -13.33 -16.47
CA TYR A 107 -14.47 -14.33 -17.20
C TYR A 107 -15.95 -13.95 -17.32
N GLY A 108 -16.23 -12.66 -17.61
CA GLY A 108 -17.59 -12.14 -17.75
C GLY A 108 -18.33 -11.90 -16.43
N ARG A 109 -17.72 -12.21 -15.30
CA ARG A 109 -18.29 -11.93 -13.97
C ARG A 109 -17.78 -10.59 -13.46
N LYS A 110 -18.70 -9.77 -12.95
CA LYS A 110 -18.41 -8.51 -12.27
C LYS A 110 -18.35 -8.73 -10.79
N TYR A 111 -17.35 -8.14 -10.13
CA TYR A 111 -17.21 -8.18 -8.67
C TYR A 111 -16.51 -6.92 -8.19
N MET A 112 -16.69 -6.60 -6.92
CA MET A 112 -15.97 -5.49 -6.30
C MET A 112 -14.65 -5.97 -5.72
N GLY A 113 -13.60 -5.20 -5.91
CA GLY A 113 -12.28 -5.55 -5.40
C GLY A 113 -11.34 -4.36 -5.33
N ILE A 114 -10.18 -4.57 -4.73
CA ILE A 114 -9.14 -3.54 -4.64
C ILE A 114 -8.38 -3.48 -5.96
N GLU A 115 -8.34 -2.28 -6.56
CA GLU A 115 -7.39 -2.01 -7.65
C GLU A 115 -6.00 -1.81 -7.03
N ARG A 116 -5.01 -2.52 -7.56
CA ARG A 116 -3.63 -2.34 -7.14
C ARG A 116 -3.18 -0.93 -7.48
N ALA A 117 -2.90 -0.14 -6.46
CA ALA A 117 -2.54 1.26 -6.60
C ALA A 117 -1.51 1.66 -5.55
N THR A 118 -0.65 2.61 -5.88
CA THR A 118 0.37 3.13 -4.97
C THR A 118 0.32 4.64 -4.96
N PHE A 119 0.48 5.22 -3.78
CA PHE A 119 0.46 6.68 -3.58
C PHE A 119 1.70 7.09 -2.81
N LEU A 120 2.42 8.07 -3.33
CA LEU A 120 3.53 8.72 -2.63
C LEU A 120 3.00 10.03 -2.04
N VAL A 121 3.07 10.15 -0.72
CA VAL A 121 2.51 11.28 0.04
C VAL A 121 3.65 12.00 0.75
N ASP A 122 3.69 13.33 0.62
CA ASP A 122 4.69 14.14 1.32
C ASP A 122 4.33 14.36 2.80
N ALA A 123 5.25 14.99 3.54
CA ALA A 123 5.04 15.27 4.96
C ALA A 123 3.83 16.18 5.24
N GLY A 124 3.42 16.97 4.26
CA GLY A 124 2.25 17.84 4.36
C GLY A 124 0.93 17.12 4.06
N GLY A 125 0.96 15.86 3.70
CA GLY A 125 -0.23 15.08 3.38
C GLY A 125 -0.71 15.21 1.94
N LYS A 126 0.11 15.76 1.05
CA LYS A 126 -0.22 15.88 -0.36
C LYS A 126 0.29 14.68 -1.15
N VAL A 127 -0.55 14.15 -2.03
CA VAL A 127 -0.15 13.11 -2.97
C VAL A 127 0.72 13.73 -4.05
N VAL A 128 2.01 13.41 -4.04
CA VAL A 128 2.96 13.93 -5.03
C VAL A 128 3.03 13.05 -6.27
N ARG A 129 2.68 11.79 -6.15
CA ARG A 129 2.53 10.88 -7.28
C ARG A 129 1.58 9.74 -6.96
N ALA A 130 0.79 9.33 -7.95
CA ALA A 130 -0.10 8.19 -7.86
C ALA A 130 0.15 7.22 -9.02
N TRP A 131 0.12 5.92 -8.73
CA TRP A 131 0.21 4.84 -9.73
C TRP A 131 -1.07 4.03 -9.64
N HIS A 132 -1.79 3.98 -10.76
CA HIS A 132 -3.04 3.22 -10.87
C HIS A 132 -2.81 1.95 -11.68
N LYS A 133 -3.59 0.91 -11.44
CA LYS A 133 -3.49 -0.38 -12.17
C LYS A 133 -2.05 -0.89 -12.22
N VAL A 134 -1.43 -0.95 -11.07
CA VAL A 134 -0.01 -1.26 -10.94
C VAL A 134 0.34 -2.64 -11.47
N LYS A 135 1.43 -2.70 -12.24
CA LYS A 135 2.10 -3.95 -12.61
C LYS A 135 3.32 -4.12 -11.72
N VAL A 136 3.40 -5.26 -11.04
CA VAL A 136 4.36 -5.48 -9.95
C VAL A 136 5.84 -5.44 -10.37
N PRO A 137 6.28 -6.09 -11.48
CA PRO A 137 7.71 -6.12 -11.80
C PRO A 137 8.30 -4.72 -11.97
N GLY A 138 9.32 -4.40 -11.16
CA GLY A 138 10.04 -3.12 -11.20
C GLY A 138 9.30 -1.95 -10.55
N HIS A 139 8.07 -2.14 -10.07
CA HIS A 139 7.26 -1.06 -9.52
C HIS A 139 7.88 -0.46 -8.25
N ALA A 140 8.32 -1.30 -7.30
CA ALA A 140 8.89 -0.81 -6.04
C ALA A 140 10.13 0.04 -6.27
N ALA A 141 10.97 -0.32 -7.24
CA ALA A 141 12.15 0.47 -7.62
C ALA A 141 11.76 1.83 -8.22
N GLU A 142 10.72 1.87 -9.04
CA GLU A 142 10.19 3.12 -9.60
C GLU A 142 9.64 4.03 -8.50
N VAL A 143 8.92 3.47 -7.54
CA VAL A 143 8.40 4.21 -6.38
C VAL A 143 9.54 4.75 -5.54
N LEU A 144 10.59 3.97 -5.29
CA LEU A 144 11.77 4.42 -4.55
C LEU A 144 12.45 5.61 -5.25
N ALA A 145 12.62 5.55 -6.56
CA ALA A 145 13.21 6.64 -7.32
C ALA A 145 12.41 7.94 -7.16
N ALA A 146 11.09 7.86 -7.20
CA ALA A 146 10.21 9.01 -6.95
C ALA A 146 10.31 9.49 -5.49
N ALA A 147 10.40 8.58 -4.52
CA ALA A 147 10.51 8.91 -3.10
C ALA A 147 11.81 9.66 -2.78
N LYS A 148 12.92 9.34 -3.44
CA LYS A 148 14.20 10.02 -3.29
C LYS A 148 14.15 11.48 -3.74
N GLY A 149 13.19 11.85 -4.56
CA GLY A 149 12.98 13.22 -5.05
C GLY A 149 12.11 14.10 -4.16
N LEU A 150 11.65 13.58 -3.04
CA LEU A 150 10.80 14.35 -2.12
C LEU A 150 11.57 15.47 -1.43
#